data_86cf41f2ae5a79de0b3224a0f53b011e
#
_entry.id   86cf41f2ae5a79de0b3224a0f53b011e
#
_cell.length_a   1.000
_cell.length_b   1.000
_cell.length_c   1.000
_cell.angle_alpha   90.00
_cell.angle_beta   90.00
_cell.angle_gamma   90.00
#
_symmetry.space_group_name_H-M   'P 1'
#
loop_
_entity.id
_entity.type
_entity.pdbx_description
1 polymer ?
#
loop_
_entity_poly.entity_id
_entity_poly.type
_entity_poly.pdbx_seq_one_letter_code
_entity_poly.pdbx_strand_id
1 'polypeptide(L)'
;MAGLWGDFVATSTCGEMLIDHTIIEYTGGQVIEGSPAASAGIYTAGDDAYPQITTNNINGCYVITNSVLRNGWSDGIYLMGGNAIIANNIFAANGYDGAEAVNVKAGCVVDVAGNVMFSPNTNGLKLSSSGQSEDRGMAKIQAYNNTIINAGWRRDGEKGGCVYVEKNAFANVFNNLMVNCKFRAMTPSYDLPNNPDEGYCSESVIDYNYYASGTQKSNVVFEDESGVAYSWEGYAYAHKNYYEGVVDANSIITKTASDCAANDPKFVNFPINDVALTDYIYQDAWDFHVQAGSPVLADAYDVTDTKMAPYFGTKGLQVNGQ
;
A
#
# COMPACT_ATOMS: atom_id res chain seq x y z
N MET A 1 -4.69 16.81 -13.12
CA MET A 1 -5.28 17.90 -12.30
C MET A 1 -6.11 17.22 -11.23
N ALA A 2 -5.58 17.13 -10.03
CA ALA A 2 -6.26 16.52 -8.87
C ALA A 2 -7.02 17.60 -8.09
N GLY A 3 -7.82 17.20 -7.11
CA GLY A 3 -8.50 18.15 -6.23
C GLY A 3 -9.71 18.86 -6.82
N LEU A 4 -10.37 18.28 -7.83
CA LEU A 4 -11.53 18.90 -8.46
C LEU A 4 -12.82 18.79 -7.62
N TRP A 5 -12.88 17.82 -6.72
CA TRP A 5 -13.99 17.56 -5.82
C TRP A 5 -13.50 16.88 -4.55
N GLY A 6 -14.36 16.72 -3.55
CA GLY A 6 -14.02 16.09 -2.27
C GLY A 6 -13.73 14.60 -2.39
N ASP A 7 -14.51 13.82 -1.67
CA ASP A 7 -14.30 12.36 -1.55
C ASP A 7 -15.62 11.64 -1.18
N PHE A 8 -15.50 10.34 -0.95
CA PHE A 8 -16.53 9.54 -0.28
C PHE A 8 -16.15 9.33 1.19
N VAL A 9 -16.89 9.94 2.09
CA VAL A 9 -16.68 9.80 3.54
C VAL A 9 -17.79 8.97 4.17
N ALA A 10 -17.43 7.75 4.60
CA ALA A 10 -18.28 6.94 5.47
C ALA A 10 -18.10 7.42 6.92
N THR A 11 -19.07 8.15 7.44
CA THR A 11 -19.05 8.70 8.80
C THR A 11 -19.18 7.61 9.86
N SER A 12 -19.06 7.98 11.14
CA SER A 12 -19.20 7.05 12.27
C SER A 12 -20.55 6.33 12.37
N THR A 13 -21.54 6.76 11.61
CA THR A 13 -22.88 6.14 11.55
C THR A 13 -23.10 5.31 10.27
N CYS A 14 -22.16 5.31 9.34
CA CYS A 14 -22.24 4.51 8.13
C CYS A 14 -22.02 3.04 8.47
N GLY A 15 -23.08 2.24 8.40
CA GLY A 15 -23.00 0.80 8.69
C GLY A 15 -22.42 -0.02 7.55
N GLU A 16 -22.58 0.43 6.31
CA GLU A 16 -22.15 -0.34 5.14
C GLU A 16 -21.85 0.60 3.96
N MET A 17 -20.78 0.30 3.22
CA MET A 17 -20.48 0.91 1.93
C MET A 17 -19.94 -0.15 0.97
N LEU A 18 -20.59 -0.26 -0.19
CA LEU A 18 -20.15 -1.13 -1.27
C LEU A 18 -19.81 -0.26 -2.49
N ILE A 19 -18.57 -0.37 -2.95
CA ILE A 19 -18.10 0.25 -4.20
C ILE A 19 -17.54 -0.87 -5.07
N ASP A 20 -18.14 -1.05 -6.22
CA ASP A 20 -17.78 -2.10 -7.16
C ASP A 20 -17.85 -1.59 -8.59
N HIS A 21 -16.91 -2.00 -9.45
CA HIS A 21 -16.84 -1.61 -10.86
C HIS A 21 -16.96 -0.08 -11.08
N THR A 22 -16.27 0.70 -10.25
CA THR A 22 -16.38 2.17 -10.22
C THR A 22 -15.04 2.83 -10.55
N ILE A 23 -15.07 3.95 -11.24
CA ILE A 23 -13.88 4.81 -11.43
C ILE A 23 -14.03 6.05 -10.55
N ILE A 24 -13.08 6.27 -9.66
CA ILE A 24 -12.98 7.44 -8.78
C ILE A 24 -11.68 8.17 -9.14
N GLU A 25 -11.79 9.39 -9.61
CA GLU A 25 -10.61 10.13 -10.05
C GLU A 25 -10.72 11.65 -9.79
N TYR A 26 -9.55 12.29 -9.68
CA TYR A 26 -9.41 13.73 -9.50
C TYR A 26 -10.04 14.28 -8.22
N THR A 27 -10.11 13.48 -7.18
CA THR A 27 -10.56 13.85 -5.83
C THR A 27 -9.48 14.64 -5.07
N GLY A 28 -9.77 15.00 -3.82
CA GLY A 28 -8.80 15.60 -2.91
C GLY A 28 -8.89 17.12 -2.89
N GLY A 29 -10.08 17.66 -3.05
CA GLY A 29 -10.33 19.07 -2.76
C GLY A 29 -10.00 19.40 -1.31
N GLN A 30 -9.66 20.65 -1.02
CA GLN A 30 -9.41 21.13 0.34
C GLN A 30 -10.67 21.00 1.19
N VAL A 31 -10.50 20.64 2.46
CA VAL A 31 -11.59 20.62 3.44
C VAL A 31 -12.07 22.03 3.72
N ILE A 32 -13.32 22.30 3.40
CA ILE A 32 -13.93 23.63 3.61
C ILE A 32 -14.84 23.66 4.84
N GLU A 33 -14.92 24.82 5.47
CA GLU A 33 -15.86 25.03 6.58
C GLU A 33 -17.30 24.76 6.16
N GLY A 34 -18.05 24.06 7.01
CA GLY A 34 -19.44 23.69 6.73
C GLY A 34 -19.60 22.50 5.78
N SER A 35 -18.53 21.93 5.26
CA SER A 35 -18.60 20.66 4.51
C SER A 35 -19.15 19.54 5.40
N PRO A 36 -19.81 18.51 4.84
CA PRO A 36 -20.34 17.40 5.62
C PRO A 36 -19.27 16.70 6.48
N ALA A 37 -18.07 16.52 5.96
CA ALA A 37 -16.96 15.87 6.67
C ALA A 37 -16.42 16.73 7.81
N ALA A 38 -16.29 18.05 7.62
CA ALA A 38 -15.91 18.98 8.69
C ALA A 38 -17.02 19.07 9.76
N SER A 39 -18.28 19.15 9.34
CA SER A 39 -19.42 19.18 10.26
C SER A 39 -19.58 17.89 11.06
N ALA A 40 -19.16 16.75 10.52
CA ALA A 40 -19.12 15.46 11.21
C ALA A 40 -17.85 15.26 12.08
N GLY A 41 -16.94 16.23 12.10
CA GLY A 41 -15.69 16.16 12.86
C GLY A 41 -14.69 15.10 12.39
N ILE A 42 -14.78 14.69 11.13
CA ILE A 42 -13.85 13.69 10.53
C ILE A 42 -12.58 14.37 10.05
N TYR A 43 -12.74 15.56 9.47
CA TYR A 43 -11.65 16.42 9.01
C TYR A 43 -11.82 17.84 9.55
N THR A 44 -10.72 18.57 9.64
CA THR A 44 -10.72 19.97 10.06
C THR A 44 -10.76 20.87 8.82
N ALA A 45 -11.55 21.92 8.86
CA ALA A 45 -11.55 22.93 7.81
C ALA A 45 -10.16 23.52 7.63
N GLY A 46 -9.68 23.53 6.40
CA GLY A 46 -8.32 23.94 6.05
C GLY A 46 -7.33 22.78 5.91
N ASP A 47 -7.68 21.55 6.25
CA ASP A 47 -6.89 20.37 5.91
C ASP A 47 -6.65 20.31 4.39
N ASP A 48 -5.43 19.90 4.00
CA ASP A 48 -4.94 20.10 2.63
C ASP A 48 -5.73 19.34 1.57
N ALA A 49 -6.09 18.08 1.84
CA ALA A 49 -6.78 17.29 0.84
C ALA A 49 -7.51 16.08 1.45
N TYR A 50 -8.65 15.76 0.87
CA TYR A 50 -9.36 14.51 1.18
C TYR A 50 -8.71 13.30 0.51
N PRO A 51 -8.61 12.13 1.19
CA PRO A 51 -8.48 10.83 0.52
C PRO A 51 -9.63 10.58 -0.46
N GLN A 52 -9.47 9.65 -1.40
CA GLN A 52 -10.58 9.34 -2.33
C GLN A 52 -11.74 8.66 -1.61
N ILE A 53 -11.43 7.77 -0.67
CA ILE A 53 -12.41 7.10 0.21
C ILE A 53 -11.90 7.16 1.65
N THR A 54 -12.77 7.57 2.56
CA THR A 54 -12.51 7.54 4.00
C THR A 54 -13.58 6.73 4.73
N THR A 55 -13.18 5.88 5.69
CA THR A 55 -14.11 5.18 6.59
C THR A 55 -13.85 5.57 8.04
N ASN A 56 -14.88 5.63 8.88
CA ASN A 56 -14.72 6.03 10.28
C ASN A 56 -15.58 5.25 11.29
N ASN A 57 -16.47 4.38 10.86
CA ASN A 57 -17.25 3.56 11.79
C ASN A 57 -16.48 2.28 12.11
N ILE A 58 -16.07 2.08 13.35
CA ILE A 58 -15.38 0.86 13.82
C ILE A 58 -16.22 -0.42 13.67
N ASN A 59 -17.54 -0.28 13.58
CA ASN A 59 -18.48 -1.39 13.38
C ASN A 59 -19.01 -1.46 11.94
N GLY A 60 -18.51 -0.59 11.05
CA GLY A 60 -18.90 -0.56 9.65
C GLY A 60 -18.33 -1.73 8.86
N CYS A 61 -18.99 -2.04 7.74
CA CYS A 61 -18.56 -3.04 6.76
C CYS A 61 -18.35 -2.37 5.41
N TYR A 62 -17.15 -2.49 4.86
CA TYR A 62 -16.74 -1.77 3.66
C TYR A 62 -16.18 -2.74 2.63
N VAL A 63 -16.74 -2.74 1.44
CA VAL A 63 -16.29 -3.58 0.32
C VAL A 63 -15.99 -2.68 -0.86
N ILE A 64 -14.71 -2.59 -1.24
CA ILE A 64 -14.25 -1.82 -2.39
C ILE A 64 -13.54 -2.78 -3.33
N THR A 65 -14.17 -3.07 -4.47
CA THR A 65 -13.71 -4.10 -5.37
C THR A 65 -13.78 -3.69 -6.84
N ASN A 66 -12.94 -4.32 -7.68
CA ASN A 66 -12.98 -4.21 -9.14
C ASN A 66 -13.04 -2.76 -9.65
N SER A 67 -12.47 -1.84 -8.93
CA SER A 67 -12.61 -0.40 -9.14
C SER A 67 -11.26 0.27 -9.45
N VAL A 68 -11.30 1.46 -10.02
CA VAL A 68 -10.12 2.26 -10.34
C VAL A 68 -10.14 3.53 -9.50
N LEU A 69 -9.13 3.71 -8.65
CA LEU A 69 -8.93 4.92 -7.85
C LEU A 69 -7.65 5.62 -8.32
N ARG A 70 -7.78 6.72 -9.05
CA ARG A 70 -6.62 7.35 -9.67
C ARG A 70 -6.60 8.87 -9.59
N ASN A 71 -5.40 9.44 -9.68
CA ASN A 71 -5.19 10.88 -9.76
C ASN A 71 -5.84 11.65 -8.59
N GLY A 72 -5.96 11.02 -7.41
CA GLY A 72 -6.37 11.71 -6.20
C GLY A 72 -5.24 12.56 -5.62
N TRP A 73 -5.56 13.66 -4.96
CA TRP A 73 -4.55 14.53 -4.34
C TRP A 73 -3.92 13.90 -3.09
N SER A 74 -4.67 13.07 -2.38
CA SER A 74 -4.28 12.38 -1.15
C SER A 74 -4.36 10.86 -1.31
N ASP A 75 -4.55 10.10 -0.22
CA ASP A 75 -4.65 8.64 -0.22
C ASP A 75 -5.74 8.12 -1.17
N GLY A 76 -5.53 6.95 -1.72
CA GLY A 76 -6.61 6.24 -2.41
C GLY A 76 -7.71 5.84 -1.42
N ILE A 77 -7.37 5.07 -0.39
CA ILE A 77 -8.29 4.69 0.69
C ILE A 77 -7.63 4.98 2.05
N TYR A 78 -8.37 5.67 2.92
CA TYR A 78 -7.99 5.95 4.29
C TYR A 78 -8.99 5.31 5.27
N LEU A 79 -8.59 4.20 5.87
CA LEU A 79 -9.44 3.45 6.79
C LEU A 79 -9.17 3.89 8.23
N MET A 80 -10.11 4.61 8.84
CA MET A 80 -10.04 5.01 10.25
C MET A 80 -10.92 4.14 11.15
N GLY A 81 -11.42 3.03 10.68
CA GLY A 81 -12.21 2.05 11.43
C GLY A 81 -13.04 1.16 10.53
N GLY A 82 -13.42 0.00 11.06
CA GLY A 82 -14.35 -0.94 10.43
C GLY A 82 -13.71 -2.20 9.83
N ASN A 83 -14.57 -3.06 9.35
CA ASN A 83 -14.21 -4.28 8.66
C ASN A 83 -14.18 -4.01 7.15
N ALA A 84 -13.11 -4.34 6.46
CA ALA A 84 -13.01 -4.01 5.05
C ALA A 84 -12.43 -5.13 4.20
N ILE A 85 -12.94 -5.24 2.97
CA ILE A 85 -12.37 -5.99 1.86
C ILE A 85 -12.00 -4.98 0.78
N ILE A 86 -10.71 -4.90 0.45
CA ILE A 86 -10.19 -4.05 -0.61
C ILE A 86 -9.52 -4.97 -1.62
N ALA A 87 -10.19 -5.28 -2.72
CA ALA A 87 -9.70 -6.31 -3.60
C ALA A 87 -9.90 -6.02 -5.10
N ASN A 88 -8.92 -6.47 -5.89
CA ASN A 88 -8.95 -6.37 -7.35
C ASN A 88 -9.13 -4.93 -7.88
N ASN A 89 -8.62 -3.95 -7.14
CA ASN A 89 -8.67 -2.56 -7.56
C ASN A 89 -7.37 -2.14 -8.26
N ILE A 90 -7.47 -1.09 -9.05
CA ILE A 90 -6.32 -0.37 -9.60
C ILE A 90 -6.21 0.97 -8.89
N PHE A 91 -5.13 1.17 -8.17
CA PHE A 91 -4.74 2.47 -7.63
C PHE A 91 -3.65 3.05 -8.52
N ALA A 92 -3.83 4.27 -9.01
CA ALA A 92 -2.83 4.87 -9.89
C ALA A 92 -2.60 6.35 -9.59
N ALA A 93 -1.34 6.70 -9.38
CA ALA A 93 -0.93 8.08 -9.16
C ALA A 93 -1.63 8.77 -7.99
N ASN A 94 -1.91 8.02 -6.91
CA ASN A 94 -2.46 8.59 -5.70
C ASN A 94 -1.42 9.48 -5.01
N GLY A 95 -1.85 10.66 -4.59
CA GLY A 95 -1.04 11.62 -3.86
C GLY A 95 -0.24 12.59 -4.71
N TYR A 96 -0.26 13.85 -4.27
CA TYR A 96 0.57 14.91 -4.81
C TYR A 96 1.69 15.29 -3.83
N ASP A 97 1.38 15.44 -2.54
CA ASP A 97 2.35 15.71 -1.48
C ASP A 97 2.16 14.75 -0.30
N GLY A 98 2.62 13.54 -0.48
CA GLY A 98 2.38 12.44 0.45
C GLY A 98 1.04 11.78 0.17
N ALA A 99 0.98 10.51 0.23
CA ALA A 99 -0.22 9.69 0.24
C ALA A 99 0.11 8.26 -0.12
N GLU A 100 -0.69 7.38 0.35
CA GLU A 100 -0.63 5.95 0.11
C GLU A 100 -1.72 5.50 -0.87
N ALA A 101 -1.56 4.34 -1.51
CA ALA A 101 -2.70 3.74 -2.19
C ALA A 101 -3.75 3.28 -1.18
N VAL A 102 -3.31 2.57 -0.11
CA VAL A 102 -4.17 2.17 1.00
C VAL A 102 -3.49 2.48 2.33
N ASN A 103 -4.18 3.21 3.19
CA ASN A 103 -3.74 3.63 4.51
C ASN A 103 -4.70 3.12 5.57
N VAL A 104 -4.24 2.23 6.44
CA VAL A 104 -5.04 1.60 7.50
C VAL A 104 -4.64 2.16 8.85
N LYS A 105 -5.63 2.46 9.69
CA LYS A 105 -5.47 2.97 11.06
C LYS A 105 -6.09 2.02 12.08
N ALA A 106 -5.98 2.38 13.36
CA ALA A 106 -6.56 1.63 14.46
C ALA A 106 -8.08 1.40 14.30
N GLY A 107 -8.57 0.30 14.88
CA GLY A 107 -9.98 -0.09 14.83
C GLY A 107 -10.42 -0.73 13.52
N CYS A 108 -9.46 -1.20 12.71
CA CYS A 108 -9.74 -1.86 11.45
C CYS A 108 -9.42 -3.36 11.47
N VAL A 109 -10.23 -4.14 10.76
CA VAL A 109 -9.91 -5.52 10.35
C VAL A 109 -10.05 -5.57 8.84
N VAL A 110 -8.95 -5.89 8.12
CA VAL A 110 -8.89 -5.63 6.67
C VAL A 110 -8.23 -6.77 5.91
N ASP A 111 -8.86 -7.18 4.82
CA ASP A 111 -8.22 -7.93 3.75
C ASP A 111 -7.92 -6.99 2.58
N VAL A 112 -6.64 -6.89 2.19
CA VAL A 112 -6.17 -6.12 1.03
C VAL A 112 -5.54 -7.09 0.04
N ALA A 113 -6.24 -7.43 -1.04
CA ALA A 113 -5.82 -8.53 -1.91
C ALA A 113 -5.99 -8.27 -3.39
N GLY A 114 -5.03 -8.72 -4.19
CA GLY A 114 -5.13 -8.69 -5.65
C GLY A 114 -5.20 -7.29 -6.27
N ASN A 115 -4.79 -6.26 -5.55
CA ASN A 115 -4.81 -4.90 -6.08
C ASN A 115 -3.54 -4.60 -6.88
N VAL A 116 -3.66 -3.73 -7.87
CA VAL A 116 -2.54 -3.09 -8.55
C VAL A 116 -2.40 -1.68 -8.01
N MET A 117 -1.18 -1.29 -7.63
CA MET A 117 -0.86 0.03 -7.08
C MET A 117 0.30 0.63 -7.89
N PHE A 118 -0.01 1.48 -8.85
CA PHE A 118 0.97 2.13 -9.71
C PHE A 118 1.30 3.53 -9.22
N SER A 119 2.57 3.77 -8.94
CA SER A 119 3.13 5.08 -8.58
C SER A 119 2.35 5.82 -7.47
N PRO A 120 2.03 5.18 -6.31
CA PRO A 120 1.60 5.96 -5.16
C PRO A 120 2.73 6.88 -4.70
N ASN A 121 2.39 8.09 -4.25
CA ASN A 121 3.40 9.09 -3.93
C ASN A 121 4.33 8.64 -2.79
N THR A 122 3.76 8.08 -1.73
CA THR A 122 4.53 7.60 -0.57
C THR A 122 4.58 6.07 -0.54
N ASN A 123 3.60 5.39 0.00
CA ASN A 123 3.63 3.92 0.06
C ASN A 123 2.53 3.28 -0.77
N GLY A 124 2.77 2.07 -1.24
CA GLY A 124 1.67 1.23 -1.71
C GLY A 124 0.70 0.96 -0.55
N LEU A 125 1.21 0.41 0.53
CA LEU A 125 0.44 0.10 1.73
C LEU A 125 1.06 0.79 2.96
N LYS A 126 0.25 1.49 3.74
CA LYS A 126 0.57 1.90 5.09
C LYS A 126 -0.35 1.20 6.07
N LEU A 127 0.20 0.31 6.87
CA LEU A 127 -0.49 -0.59 7.78
C LEU A 127 -0.15 -0.17 9.21
N SER A 128 -1.06 0.52 9.86
CA SER A 128 -0.79 1.23 11.10
C SER A 128 -1.91 1.02 12.11
N SER A 129 -1.57 1.00 13.39
CA SER A 129 -2.55 1.15 14.46
C SER A 129 -2.53 2.57 15.06
N SER A 130 -2.10 3.58 14.30
CA SER A 130 -2.16 4.95 14.79
C SER A 130 -3.60 5.37 15.11
N GLY A 131 -3.77 6.12 16.18
CA GLY A 131 -5.10 6.46 16.71
C GLY A 131 -5.73 5.37 17.56
N GLN A 132 -4.95 4.43 18.11
CA GLN A 132 -5.43 3.48 19.10
C GLN A 132 -6.04 4.20 20.31
N SER A 133 -7.14 3.65 20.80
CA SER A 133 -7.84 4.10 22.00
C SER A 133 -8.57 2.92 22.63
N GLU A 134 -9.28 3.16 23.72
CA GLU A 134 -10.13 2.13 24.35
C GLU A 134 -11.16 1.54 23.36
N ASP A 135 -11.72 2.39 22.50
CA ASP A 135 -12.73 1.98 21.51
C ASP A 135 -12.13 1.53 20.17
N ARG A 136 -10.88 1.92 19.88
CA ARG A 136 -10.19 1.63 18.63
C ARG A 136 -8.99 0.73 18.89
N GLY A 137 -9.20 -0.57 18.81
CA GLY A 137 -8.16 -1.56 19.03
C GLY A 137 -7.08 -1.58 17.93
N MET A 138 -6.10 -2.44 18.13
CA MET A 138 -5.04 -2.71 17.16
C MET A 138 -5.63 -3.09 15.79
N ALA A 139 -5.09 -2.51 14.75
CA ALA A 139 -5.43 -2.88 13.36
C ALA A 139 -4.96 -4.31 13.06
N LYS A 140 -5.80 -5.07 12.36
CA LYS A 140 -5.51 -6.43 11.90
C LYS A 140 -5.65 -6.49 10.39
N ILE A 141 -4.56 -6.83 9.70
CA ILE A 141 -4.49 -6.74 8.25
C ILE A 141 -3.93 -8.02 7.64
N GLN A 142 -4.59 -8.52 6.61
CA GLN A 142 -4.05 -9.50 5.66
C GLN A 142 -3.82 -8.78 4.34
N ALA A 143 -2.57 -8.62 3.91
CA ALA A 143 -2.20 -7.95 2.67
C ALA A 143 -1.45 -8.94 1.76
N TYR A 144 -2.10 -9.42 0.71
CA TYR A 144 -1.55 -10.48 -0.11
C TYR A 144 -1.93 -10.37 -1.58
N ASN A 145 -1.10 -10.97 -2.42
CA ASN A 145 -1.30 -11.01 -3.88
C ASN A 145 -1.48 -9.61 -4.52
N ASN A 146 -0.97 -8.56 -3.91
CA ASN A 146 -0.99 -7.23 -4.50
C ASN A 146 0.23 -7.04 -5.40
N THR A 147 0.07 -6.23 -6.45
CA THR A 147 1.16 -5.78 -7.31
C THR A 147 1.41 -4.30 -7.07
N ILE A 148 2.57 -3.95 -6.52
CA ILE A 148 2.93 -2.57 -6.15
C ILE A 148 4.11 -2.12 -7.02
N ILE A 149 3.92 -1.07 -7.81
CA ILE A 149 4.85 -0.64 -8.85
C ILE A 149 5.25 0.82 -8.67
N ASN A 150 6.53 1.12 -8.74
CA ASN A 150 7.09 2.47 -8.69
C ASN A 150 6.64 3.28 -7.46
N ALA A 151 6.40 2.63 -6.33
CA ALA A 151 5.96 3.32 -5.11
C ALA A 151 7.09 4.14 -4.48
N GLY A 152 6.77 5.34 -3.99
CA GLY A 152 7.63 6.18 -3.16
C GLY A 152 8.56 7.13 -3.90
N TRP A 153 8.73 7.01 -5.21
CA TRP A 153 9.70 7.82 -5.97
C TRP A 153 9.37 9.31 -6.08
N ARG A 154 8.10 9.64 -5.98
CA ARG A 154 7.63 11.02 -6.02
C ARG A 154 7.70 11.72 -4.66
N ARG A 155 8.02 10.97 -3.60
CA ARG A 155 8.22 11.49 -2.25
C ARG A 155 9.70 11.74 -1.98
N ASP A 156 10.02 12.94 -1.53
CA ASP A 156 11.40 13.31 -1.19
C ASP A 156 11.91 12.60 0.08
N GLY A 157 13.23 12.53 0.20
CA GLY A 157 13.93 12.04 1.37
C GLY A 157 13.75 10.55 1.64
N GLU A 158 13.73 10.19 2.89
CA GLU A 158 13.68 8.80 3.38
C GLU A 158 12.25 8.24 3.50
N LYS A 159 11.25 8.90 2.94
CA LYS A 159 9.86 8.44 2.97
C LYS A 159 9.48 7.72 1.68
N GLY A 160 8.53 6.81 1.81
CA GLY A 160 7.92 6.12 0.68
C GLY A 160 8.55 4.79 0.34
N GLY A 161 7.75 3.86 -0.12
CA GLY A 161 8.17 2.52 -0.51
C GLY A 161 6.99 1.58 -0.79
N CYS A 162 7.25 0.28 -0.76
CA CYS A 162 6.18 -0.69 -1.02
C CYS A 162 5.18 -0.72 0.12
N VAL A 163 5.66 -1.06 1.32
CA VAL A 163 4.84 -1.33 2.51
C VAL A 163 5.50 -0.72 3.74
N TYR A 164 4.69 -0.09 4.56
CA TYR A 164 5.09 0.48 5.82
C TYR A 164 4.19 -0.03 6.94
N VAL A 165 4.75 -0.80 7.89
CA VAL A 165 4.03 -1.37 9.04
C VAL A 165 4.49 -0.66 10.30
N GLU A 166 3.58 -0.03 11.03
CA GLU A 166 3.92 0.77 12.21
C GLU A 166 2.87 0.71 13.32
N LYS A 167 3.20 1.31 14.46
CA LYS A 167 2.27 1.52 15.58
C LYS A 167 1.60 0.24 16.05
N ASN A 168 2.40 -0.81 16.16
CA ASN A 168 1.98 -2.13 16.64
C ASN A 168 0.81 -2.75 15.87
N ALA A 169 0.64 -2.44 14.59
CA ALA A 169 -0.34 -3.11 13.76
C ALA A 169 0.00 -4.59 13.58
N PHE A 170 -1.00 -5.46 13.71
CA PHE A 170 -0.87 -6.86 13.33
C PHE A 170 -1.10 -7.00 11.83
N ALA A 171 -0.03 -7.22 11.09
CA ALA A 171 -0.08 -7.26 9.64
C ALA A 171 0.64 -8.49 9.08
N ASN A 172 -0.05 -9.31 8.32
CA ASN A 172 0.55 -10.33 7.49
C ASN A 172 0.63 -9.83 6.05
N VAL A 173 1.86 -9.73 5.54
CA VAL A 173 2.17 -9.20 4.21
C VAL A 173 2.92 -10.26 3.44
N PHE A 174 2.26 -10.93 2.50
CA PHE A 174 2.82 -12.09 1.81
C PHE A 174 2.30 -12.22 0.38
N ASN A 175 3.02 -12.94 -0.45
CA ASN A 175 2.66 -13.14 -1.87
C ASN A 175 2.44 -11.83 -2.66
N ASN A 176 3.05 -10.73 -2.24
CA ASN A 176 2.95 -9.50 -3.00
C ASN A 176 4.09 -9.40 -4.00
N LEU A 177 3.79 -8.88 -5.18
CA LEU A 177 4.76 -8.53 -6.20
C LEU A 177 5.06 -7.03 -6.10
N MET A 178 6.27 -6.71 -5.71
CA MET A 178 6.74 -5.34 -5.52
C MET A 178 7.82 -5.02 -6.57
N VAL A 179 7.54 -4.05 -7.42
CA VAL A 179 8.35 -3.78 -8.62
C VAL A 179 8.84 -2.35 -8.61
N ASN A 180 10.14 -2.17 -8.74
CA ASN A 180 10.76 -0.85 -8.80
C ASN A 180 10.37 0.10 -7.65
N CYS A 181 10.00 -0.40 -6.48
CA CYS A 181 9.67 0.47 -5.35
C CYS A 181 10.94 1.11 -4.77
N LYS A 182 10.81 2.34 -4.27
CA LYS A 182 11.93 3.10 -3.70
C LYS A 182 12.54 2.37 -2.49
N PHE A 183 11.69 1.91 -1.57
CA PHE A 183 12.10 1.12 -0.42
C PHE A 183 11.29 -0.17 -0.36
N ARG A 184 11.88 -1.21 0.26
CA ARG A 184 11.22 -2.47 0.61
C ARG A 184 10.26 -2.27 1.79
N ALA A 185 9.73 -3.35 2.32
CA ALA A 185 8.92 -3.29 3.53
C ALA A 185 9.69 -2.64 4.70
N MET A 186 9.05 -1.74 5.40
CA MET A 186 9.63 -0.97 6.50
C MET A 186 8.85 -1.18 7.79
N THR A 187 9.57 -1.29 8.90
CA THR A 187 9.02 -1.37 10.25
C THR A 187 9.86 -0.50 11.18
N PRO A 188 9.47 0.75 11.47
CA PRO A 188 10.33 1.75 12.08
C PRO A 188 10.96 1.33 13.42
N SER A 189 10.28 0.48 14.15
CA SER A 189 10.70 0.05 15.48
C SER A 189 10.75 -1.45 15.60
N TYR A 190 11.34 -2.12 14.61
CA TYR A 190 11.43 -3.57 14.60
C TYR A 190 12.19 -4.14 15.80
N ASP A 191 13.18 -3.43 16.30
CA ASP A 191 13.96 -3.72 17.48
C ASP A 191 13.19 -3.52 18.81
N LEU A 192 12.01 -2.90 18.75
CA LEU A 192 11.11 -2.65 19.87
C LEU A 192 9.75 -3.32 19.62
N PRO A 193 9.67 -4.64 19.43
CA PRO A 193 8.42 -5.32 19.14
C PRO A 193 7.41 -5.13 20.28
N ASN A 194 6.13 -5.07 19.92
CA ASN A 194 5.03 -4.85 20.86
C ASN A 194 5.07 -3.52 21.64
N ASN A 195 5.82 -2.55 21.16
CA ASN A 195 5.71 -1.19 21.68
C ASN A 195 4.47 -0.50 21.06
N PRO A 196 3.42 -0.20 21.85
CA PRO A 196 2.16 0.32 21.32
C PRO A 196 2.27 1.69 20.66
N ASP A 197 3.28 2.48 21.05
CA ASP A 197 3.42 3.85 20.54
C ASP A 197 4.17 3.90 19.20
N GLU A 198 5.15 3.02 19.00
CA GLU A 198 5.98 3.04 17.79
C GLU A 198 6.27 1.65 17.24
N GLY A 199 6.08 0.63 18.06
CA GLY A 199 6.61 -0.69 17.85
C GLY A 199 6.04 -1.46 16.66
N TYR A 200 6.61 -2.61 16.51
CA TYR A 200 6.24 -3.66 15.58
C TYR A 200 5.53 -4.78 16.36
N CYS A 201 4.43 -5.29 15.84
CA CYS A 201 3.78 -6.46 16.42
C CYS A 201 4.57 -7.72 16.04
N SER A 202 5.17 -8.38 17.04
CA SER A 202 6.02 -9.56 16.80
C SER A 202 5.27 -10.78 16.24
N GLU A 203 3.95 -10.79 16.28
CA GLU A 203 3.12 -11.82 15.67
C GLU A 203 2.88 -11.59 14.17
N SER A 204 3.21 -10.41 13.65
CA SER A 204 3.12 -10.08 12.24
C SER A 204 4.09 -10.91 11.40
N VAL A 205 3.69 -11.23 10.19
CA VAL A 205 4.53 -11.91 9.20
C VAL A 205 4.67 -11.01 7.97
N ILE A 206 5.89 -10.59 7.67
CA ILE A 206 6.23 -9.90 6.44
C ILE A 206 7.23 -10.79 5.72
N ASP A 207 6.73 -11.66 4.83
CA ASP A 207 7.56 -12.68 4.19
C ASP A 207 6.91 -13.23 2.92
N TYR A 208 7.62 -14.10 2.20
CA TYR A 208 7.14 -14.71 0.96
C TYR A 208 6.71 -13.68 -0.10
N ASN A 209 7.35 -12.52 -0.13
CA ASN A 209 7.10 -11.48 -1.11
C ASN A 209 8.11 -11.58 -2.26
N TYR A 210 7.77 -10.97 -3.38
CA TYR A 210 8.61 -10.93 -4.57
C TYR A 210 9.02 -9.49 -4.88
N TYR A 211 10.30 -9.17 -4.73
CA TYR A 211 10.85 -7.86 -5.03
C TYR A 211 11.61 -7.90 -6.36
N ALA A 212 10.96 -7.40 -7.40
CA ALA A 212 11.53 -7.29 -8.73
C ALA A 212 12.02 -5.87 -9.03
N SER A 213 12.96 -5.76 -9.93
CA SER A 213 13.40 -4.48 -10.48
C SER A 213 13.67 -4.63 -11.96
N GLY A 214 13.34 -3.59 -12.71
CA GLY A 214 13.86 -3.41 -14.07
C GLY A 214 15.35 -3.05 -14.06
N THR A 215 15.85 -2.66 -15.22
CA THR A 215 17.26 -2.27 -15.39
C THR A 215 17.57 -0.83 -14.97
N GLN A 216 16.56 -0.05 -14.61
CA GLN A 216 16.73 1.32 -14.12
C GLN A 216 17.30 1.30 -12.71
N LYS A 217 18.48 1.87 -12.57
CA LYS A 217 19.09 2.07 -11.26
C LYS A 217 18.63 3.37 -10.65
N SER A 218 18.44 3.39 -9.36
CA SER A 218 18.43 4.65 -8.62
C SER A 218 19.83 5.04 -8.16
N ASN A 219 20.04 6.32 -8.12
CA ASN A 219 21.22 6.96 -7.51
C ASN A 219 20.78 8.02 -6.49
N VAL A 220 19.66 7.80 -5.83
CA VAL A 220 19.17 8.73 -4.79
C VAL A 220 20.11 8.70 -3.62
N VAL A 221 20.62 9.86 -3.28
CA VAL A 221 21.39 10.12 -2.06
C VAL A 221 20.61 11.14 -1.25
N PHE A 222 20.38 10.86 0.01
CA PHE A 222 19.80 11.82 0.94
C PHE A 222 20.46 11.71 2.32
N GLU A 223 20.42 12.79 3.06
CA GLU A 223 20.91 12.89 4.41
C GLU A 223 19.72 13.05 5.36
N ASP A 224 19.67 12.27 6.42
CA ASP A 224 18.60 12.38 7.41
C ASP A 224 18.85 13.59 8.37
N GLU A 225 17.89 13.86 9.24
CA GLU A 225 17.95 14.96 10.22
C GLU A 225 19.13 14.85 11.19
N SER A 226 19.72 13.66 11.34
CA SER A 226 20.91 13.43 12.17
C SER A 226 22.24 13.53 11.39
N GLY A 227 22.19 13.85 10.12
CA GLY A 227 23.37 13.98 9.27
C GLY A 227 23.92 12.65 8.74
N VAL A 228 23.12 11.58 8.81
CA VAL A 228 23.51 10.29 8.24
C VAL A 228 23.12 10.24 6.78
N ALA A 229 24.12 10.08 5.92
CA ALA A 229 23.89 9.94 4.49
C ALA A 229 23.45 8.52 4.12
N TYR A 230 22.37 8.43 3.34
CA TYR A 230 21.91 7.21 2.71
C TYR A 230 22.10 7.34 1.21
N SER A 231 22.73 6.35 0.62
CA SER A 231 22.79 6.24 -0.83
C SER A 231 22.05 4.99 -1.27
N TRP A 232 21.26 5.11 -2.32
CA TRP A 232 20.71 3.98 -2.98
C TRP A 232 21.30 3.84 -4.39
N GLU A 233 22.13 2.84 -4.51
CA GLU A 233 22.64 2.39 -5.78
C GLU A 233 22.10 0.98 -6.01
N GLY A 234 21.30 0.81 -7.05
CA GLY A 234 20.90 -0.54 -7.39
C GLY A 234 19.41 -0.75 -7.53
N TYR A 235 18.99 -1.96 -7.31
CA TYR A 235 17.72 -2.48 -7.81
C TYR A 235 16.67 -2.71 -6.74
N ALA A 236 17.07 -2.73 -5.50
CA ALA A 236 16.13 -2.89 -4.39
C ALA A 236 16.74 -2.26 -3.14
N TYR A 237 16.34 -1.05 -2.84
CA TYR A 237 16.87 -0.30 -1.72
C TYR A 237 16.25 -0.76 -0.40
N ALA A 238 17.12 -1.08 0.56
CA ALA A 238 16.71 -1.35 1.92
C ALA A 238 16.83 -0.07 2.76
N HIS A 239 15.71 0.44 3.23
CA HIS A 239 15.67 1.52 4.19
C HIS A 239 16.35 1.12 5.51
N LYS A 240 16.79 2.07 6.33
CA LYS A 240 17.33 1.79 7.68
C LYS A 240 16.37 0.97 8.57
N ASN A 241 15.10 1.07 8.32
CA ASN A 241 14.04 0.32 9.01
C ASN A 241 13.61 -0.95 8.24
N TYR A 242 14.48 -1.49 7.42
CA TYR A 242 14.33 -2.80 6.78
C TYR A 242 15.31 -3.79 7.42
N TYR A 243 14.78 -4.87 7.96
CA TYR A 243 15.53 -5.85 8.72
C TYR A 243 15.58 -7.19 7.97
N GLU A 244 16.43 -7.25 6.94
CA GLU A 244 16.59 -8.43 6.08
C GLU A 244 16.90 -9.69 6.90
N GLY A 245 16.20 -10.78 6.57
CA GLY A 245 16.34 -12.07 7.26
C GLY A 245 15.46 -12.20 8.52
N VAL A 246 14.84 -11.11 8.95
CA VAL A 246 13.81 -11.09 9.98
C VAL A 246 12.46 -10.87 9.33
N VAL A 247 12.33 -9.78 8.53
CA VAL A 247 11.31 -9.69 7.49
C VAL A 247 11.90 -10.28 6.20
N ASP A 248 11.07 -10.79 5.33
CA ASP A 248 11.44 -11.30 4.01
C ASP A 248 12.52 -12.41 4.03
N ALA A 249 12.51 -13.29 5.05
CA ALA A 249 13.46 -14.37 5.16
C ALA A 249 13.36 -15.39 4.00
N ASN A 250 12.16 -15.57 3.47
CA ASN A 250 11.86 -16.47 2.36
C ASN A 250 11.40 -15.71 1.08
N SER A 251 11.52 -14.39 1.07
CA SER A 251 11.15 -13.57 -0.07
C SER A 251 12.22 -13.60 -1.16
N ILE A 252 11.80 -13.45 -2.41
CA ILE A 252 12.71 -13.32 -3.55
C ILE A 252 13.05 -11.83 -3.72
N ILE A 253 14.34 -11.51 -3.73
CA ILE A 253 14.81 -10.13 -3.74
C ILE A 253 15.84 -9.92 -4.85
N THR A 254 15.54 -9.03 -5.78
CA THR A 254 16.49 -8.54 -6.78
C THR A 254 17.50 -7.60 -6.12
N LYS A 255 18.78 -7.94 -6.19
CA LYS A 255 19.89 -7.17 -5.57
C LYS A 255 20.92 -6.68 -6.58
N THR A 256 21.04 -7.34 -7.71
CA THR A 256 22.08 -7.09 -8.72
C THR A 256 21.51 -6.97 -10.12
N ALA A 257 22.30 -6.47 -11.05
CA ALA A 257 21.91 -6.39 -12.46
C ALA A 257 21.61 -7.77 -13.09
N SER A 258 22.26 -8.82 -12.63
CA SER A 258 21.98 -10.19 -13.11
C SER A 258 20.65 -10.71 -12.60
N ASP A 259 20.23 -10.29 -11.41
CA ASP A 259 18.96 -10.73 -10.86
C ASP A 259 17.77 -10.08 -11.58
N CYS A 260 17.94 -8.89 -12.18
CA CYS A 260 16.87 -8.22 -12.93
C CYS A 260 16.29 -9.12 -14.02
N ALA A 261 17.13 -9.81 -14.76
CA ALA A 261 16.68 -10.71 -15.82
C ALA A 261 16.11 -12.02 -15.26
N ALA A 262 16.70 -12.55 -14.18
CA ALA A 262 16.26 -13.78 -13.55
C ALA A 262 14.89 -13.60 -12.85
N ASN A 263 14.69 -12.44 -12.26
CA ASN A 263 13.50 -12.10 -11.47
C ASN A 263 12.52 -11.20 -12.26
N ASP A 264 12.63 -11.14 -13.59
CA ASP A 264 11.67 -10.38 -14.41
C ASP A 264 10.26 -10.96 -14.24
N PRO A 265 9.28 -10.17 -13.76
CA PRO A 265 7.90 -10.62 -13.58
C PRO A 265 7.24 -11.08 -14.89
N LYS A 266 7.76 -10.66 -16.03
CA LYS A 266 7.19 -10.93 -17.36
C LYS A 266 5.72 -10.52 -17.45
N PHE A 267 5.47 -9.25 -17.18
CA PHE A 267 4.13 -8.70 -17.36
C PHE A 267 3.61 -8.91 -18.78
N VAL A 268 2.30 -9.07 -18.93
CA VAL A 268 1.65 -9.21 -20.24
C VAL A 268 1.86 -7.95 -21.07
N ASN A 269 1.64 -6.78 -20.49
CA ASN A 269 1.82 -5.49 -21.17
C ASN A 269 2.16 -4.36 -20.18
N PHE A 270 3.33 -4.42 -19.56
CA PHE A 270 3.91 -3.31 -18.82
C PHE A 270 5.40 -3.21 -19.11
N PRO A 271 5.89 -2.09 -19.71
CA PRO A 271 7.28 -1.94 -20.09
C PRO A 271 8.13 -1.52 -18.89
N ILE A 272 8.47 -2.47 -18.02
CA ILE A 272 9.17 -2.28 -16.74
C ILE A 272 10.46 -1.44 -16.85
N ASN A 273 11.11 -1.46 -18.01
CA ASN A 273 12.38 -0.77 -18.26
C ASN A 273 12.22 0.61 -18.89
N ASP A 274 11.06 0.92 -19.46
CA ASP A 274 10.83 2.12 -20.26
C ASP A 274 10.00 3.18 -19.51
N VAL A 275 9.30 2.77 -18.45
CA VAL A 275 8.54 3.68 -17.59
C VAL A 275 9.47 4.24 -16.52
N ALA A 276 9.66 5.56 -16.48
CA ALA A 276 10.52 6.19 -15.49
C ALA A 276 10.02 5.90 -14.06
N LEU A 277 10.94 5.74 -13.10
CA LEU A 277 10.61 5.43 -11.70
C LEU A 277 9.68 6.48 -11.07
N THR A 278 9.80 7.73 -11.52
CA THR A 278 8.97 8.87 -11.05
C THR A 278 7.72 9.12 -11.91
N ASP A 279 7.50 8.31 -12.95
CA ASP A 279 6.33 8.48 -13.82
C ASP A 279 5.06 8.10 -13.06
N TYR A 280 4.02 8.90 -13.27
CA TYR A 280 2.71 8.72 -12.66
C TYR A 280 1.55 8.75 -13.69
N ILE A 281 1.88 8.74 -14.97
CA ILE A 281 0.88 8.74 -16.03
C ILE A 281 0.47 7.29 -16.32
N TYR A 282 -0.64 6.88 -15.71
CA TYR A 282 -1.21 5.55 -15.91
C TYR A 282 -1.76 5.40 -17.33
N GLN A 283 -1.49 4.26 -17.96
CA GLN A 283 -1.98 3.91 -19.28
C GLN A 283 -3.04 2.80 -19.16
N ASP A 284 -4.24 3.04 -19.63
CA ASP A 284 -5.34 2.05 -19.59
C ASP A 284 -5.02 0.77 -20.42
N ALA A 285 -4.03 0.83 -21.31
CA ALA A 285 -3.57 -0.31 -22.08
C ALA A 285 -2.60 -1.23 -21.32
N TRP A 286 -2.11 -0.82 -20.14
CA TRP A 286 -1.20 -1.68 -19.37
C TRP A 286 -1.93 -2.86 -18.77
N ASP A 287 -1.28 -4.01 -18.84
CA ASP A 287 -1.72 -5.26 -18.26
C ASP A 287 -0.63 -5.80 -17.34
N PHE A 288 -0.90 -5.77 -16.06
CA PHE A 288 0.02 -6.19 -15.00
C PHE A 288 -0.11 -7.67 -14.63
N HIS A 289 -0.91 -8.44 -15.36
CA HIS A 289 -0.87 -9.89 -15.23
C HIS A 289 0.50 -10.41 -15.66
N VAL A 290 0.93 -11.49 -15.04
CA VAL A 290 2.19 -12.12 -15.39
C VAL A 290 1.95 -13.24 -16.42
N GLN A 291 2.86 -13.36 -17.37
CA GLN A 291 2.78 -14.38 -18.42
C GLN A 291 3.02 -15.78 -17.83
N ALA A 292 2.51 -16.80 -18.51
CA ALA A 292 2.84 -18.19 -18.22
C ALA A 292 4.38 -18.39 -18.25
N GLY A 293 4.94 -19.00 -17.21
CA GLY A 293 6.38 -19.16 -17.04
C GLY A 293 7.08 -17.93 -16.43
N SER A 294 6.34 -16.98 -15.89
CA SER A 294 6.87 -15.98 -14.99
C SER A 294 7.46 -16.65 -13.74
N PRO A 295 8.65 -16.23 -13.28
CA PRO A 295 9.20 -16.75 -12.04
C PRO A 295 8.36 -16.39 -10.79
N VAL A 296 7.53 -15.37 -10.88
CA VAL A 296 6.62 -14.95 -9.80
C VAL A 296 5.62 -16.05 -9.42
N LEU A 297 5.29 -16.94 -10.38
CA LEU A 297 4.29 -18.02 -10.17
C LEU A 297 4.87 -19.25 -9.46
N ALA A 298 6.19 -19.32 -9.26
CA ALA A 298 6.85 -20.55 -8.85
C ALA A 298 6.83 -20.81 -7.34
N ASP A 299 6.81 -19.78 -6.51
CA ASP A 299 7.09 -19.88 -5.07
C ASP A 299 6.07 -19.11 -4.21
N ALA A 300 4.80 -19.09 -4.62
CA ALA A 300 3.74 -18.51 -3.82
C ALA A 300 3.52 -19.33 -2.54
N TYR A 301 3.39 -18.64 -1.42
CA TYR A 301 3.03 -19.25 -0.14
C TYR A 301 1.60 -19.79 -0.18
N ASP A 302 1.39 -20.97 0.37
CA ASP A 302 0.06 -21.57 0.43
C ASP A 302 -0.82 -20.85 1.47
N VAL A 303 -1.77 -20.06 1.00
CA VAL A 303 -2.72 -19.29 1.83
C VAL A 303 -3.70 -20.15 2.62
N THR A 304 -3.61 -21.48 2.53
CA THR A 304 -4.39 -22.40 3.40
C THR A 304 -3.87 -22.47 4.82
N ASP A 305 -2.68 -21.91 5.11
CA ASP A 305 -2.20 -21.76 6.48
C ASP A 305 -3.13 -20.84 7.26
N THR A 306 -3.60 -21.32 8.39
CA THR A 306 -4.59 -20.60 9.21
C THR A 306 -4.10 -19.28 9.76
N LYS A 307 -2.79 -19.06 9.88
CA LYS A 307 -2.21 -17.78 10.33
C LYS A 307 -2.35 -16.67 9.30
N MET A 308 -2.33 -17.03 8.02
CA MET A 308 -2.39 -16.11 6.89
C MET A 308 -3.72 -16.23 6.12
N ALA A 309 -4.71 -16.85 6.72
CA ALA A 309 -6.03 -16.94 6.10
C ALA A 309 -6.71 -15.57 6.07
N PRO A 310 -7.41 -15.24 4.98
CA PRO A 310 -8.23 -14.03 4.92
C PRO A 310 -9.22 -13.95 6.07
N TYR A 311 -9.45 -12.76 6.60
CA TYR A 311 -10.43 -12.56 7.68
C TYR A 311 -11.86 -12.78 7.21
N PHE A 312 -12.18 -12.37 5.98
CA PHE A 312 -13.54 -12.38 5.44
C PHE A 312 -13.76 -13.46 4.39
N GLY A 313 -12.71 -14.22 4.09
CA GLY A 313 -12.74 -15.27 3.08
C GLY A 313 -12.78 -14.72 1.64
N THR A 314 -12.16 -15.45 0.76
CA THR A 314 -12.08 -15.08 -0.67
C THR A 314 -13.08 -15.83 -1.53
N LYS A 315 -14.15 -16.38 -0.96
CA LYS A 315 -15.18 -17.04 -1.78
C LYS A 315 -15.83 -16.01 -2.71
N GLY A 316 -15.32 -15.92 -3.91
CA GLY A 316 -15.70 -14.96 -4.93
C GLY A 316 -14.65 -13.91 -5.25
N LEU A 317 -13.61 -13.75 -4.45
CA LEU A 317 -12.45 -12.94 -4.82
C LEU A 317 -11.49 -13.80 -5.63
N GLN A 318 -11.69 -13.85 -6.92
CA GLN A 318 -10.65 -14.40 -7.81
C GLN A 318 -9.51 -13.39 -7.83
N VAL A 319 -8.44 -13.75 -7.18
CA VAL A 319 -7.20 -12.97 -7.21
C VAL A 319 -6.64 -13.08 -8.62
N ASN A 320 -6.72 -11.98 -9.33
CA ASN A 320 -6.12 -11.69 -10.63
C ASN A 320 -5.62 -12.89 -11.44
N GLY A 321 -6.50 -13.46 -12.26
CA GLY A 321 -6.10 -14.27 -13.39
C GLY A 321 -5.52 -15.64 -13.07
N GLN A 322 -5.81 -16.19 -11.92
CA GLN A 322 -5.52 -17.60 -11.63
C GLN A 322 -6.77 -18.43 -11.57
#